data_0d9ea0e83068938be8d5f6c8aeb57e96
#
_entry.id   0d9ea0e83068938be8d5f6c8aeb57e96
#
_cell.length_a   1.000
_cell.length_b   1.000
_cell.length_c   1.000
_cell.angle_alpha   90.00
_cell.angle_beta   90.00
_cell.angle_gamma   90.00
#
_symmetry.space_group_name_H-M   'P 1'
#
loop_
_entity.id
_entity.type
_entity.pdbx_description
1 polymer ?
#
loop_
_entity_poly.entity_id
_entity_poly.type
_entity_poly.pdbx_seq_one_letter_code
_entity_poly.pdbx_strand_id
1 'polypeptide(L)'
;MQYQSSLSREELIDLALNKYFASVDAKNLDAVLDCFHDNAMLTVQTAFAVHSGKENIRRMFVDFMDSFETITHRDFTTTVDAKNGRISACFTAELEDSEGNTTLLQNTNFWRVRDDKFQEVYVYMSGANPLV
;
A
#
# COMPACT_ATOMS: atom_id res chain seq x y z
N MET A 1 10.00 5.81 14.95
CA MET A 1 11.16 6.44 14.30
C MET A 1 10.68 7.45 13.26
N GLN A 2 11.41 8.51 13.12
CA GLN A 2 11.05 9.60 12.23
C GLN A 2 12.07 9.69 11.10
N TYR A 3 11.59 9.75 9.86
CA TYR A 3 12.44 9.86 8.68
C TYR A 3 12.30 11.24 8.07
N GLN A 4 13.31 11.66 7.34
CA GLN A 4 13.22 12.86 6.52
C GLN A 4 12.80 12.47 5.10
N SER A 5 11.82 13.21 4.58
CA SER A 5 11.36 13.05 3.21
C SER A 5 11.78 14.25 2.37
N SER A 6 12.14 14.01 1.12
CA SER A 6 12.42 15.05 0.14
C SER A 6 11.17 15.51 -0.60
N LEU A 7 10.02 14.90 -0.32
CA LEU A 7 8.79 15.10 -1.09
C LEU A 7 7.90 16.19 -0.46
N SER A 8 7.24 16.97 -1.32
CA SER A 8 6.20 17.89 -0.94
C SER A 8 4.92 17.14 -0.57
N ARG A 9 3.92 17.86 -0.01
CA ARG A 9 2.60 17.30 0.27
C ARG A 9 1.99 16.64 -0.96
N GLU A 10 2.00 17.33 -2.09
CA GLU A 10 1.42 16.85 -3.35
C GLU A 10 2.18 15.63 -3.87
N GLU A 11 3.50 15.63 -3.76
CA GLU A 11 4.33 14.50 -4.17
C GLU A 11 4.13 13.27 -3.28
N LEU A 12 3.89 13.46 -1.99
CA LEU A 12 3.56 12.37 -1.07
C LEU A 12 2.21 11.72 -1.43
N ILE A 13 1.20 12.54 -1.71
CA ILE A 13 -0.11 12.06 -2.15
C ILE A 13 0.04 11.31 -3.48
N ASP A 14 0.79 11.87 -4.42
CA ASP A 14 1.02 11.25 -5.72
C ASP A 14 1.71 9.88 -5.59
N LEU A 15 2.72 9.79 -4.75
CA LEU A 15 3.42 8.52 -4.49
C LEU A 15 2.46 7.45 -3.95
N ALA A 16 1.64 7.78 -2.97
CA ALA A 16 0.76 6.81 -2.31
C ALA A 16 -0.45 6.43 -3.17
N LEU A 17 -1.11 7.39 -3.79
CA LEU A 17 -2.37 7.17 -4.49
C LEU A 17 -2.20 6.93 -6.00
N ASN A 18 -1.41 7.76 -6.66
CA ASN A 18 -1.30 7.68 -8.12
C ASN A 18 -0.21 6.71 -8.57
N LYS A 19 0.92 6.65 -7.88
CA LYS A 19 1.96 5.69 -8.23
C LYS A 19 1.72 4.34 -7.59
N TYR A 20 1.56 4.28 -6.29
CA TYR A 20 1.45 3.01 -5.57
C TYR A 20 0.12 2.31 -5.86
N PHE A 21 -1.01 2.88 -5.46
CA PHE A 21 -2.30 2.21 -5.62
C PHE A 21 -2.69 2.02 -7.09
N ALA A 22 -2.44 3.01 -7.95
CA ALA A 22 -2.73 2.84 -9.37
C ALA A 22 -1.91 1.69 -9.98
N SER A 23 -0.67 1.52 -9.55
CA SER A 23 0.18 0.41 -10.00
C SER A 23 -0.27 -0.94 -9.45
N VAL A 24 -0.75 -0.99 -8.20
CA VAL A 24 -1.34 -2.20 -7.62
C VAL A 24 -2.59 -2.59 -8.41
N ASP A 25 -3.48 -1.66 -8.66
CA ASP A 25 -4.72 -1.89 -9.40
C ASP A 25 -4.46 -2.34 -10.84
N ALA A 26 -3.40 -1.82 -11.45
CA ALA A 26 -2.95 -2.23 -12.79
C ALA A 26 -2.17 -3.55 -12.78
N LYS A 27 -1.89 -4.12 -11.61
CA LYS A 27 -1.02 -5.29 -11.43
C LYS A 27 0.37 -5.10 -12.03
N ASN A 28 0.89 -3.88 -11.98
CA ASN A 28 2.23 -3.54 -12.42
C ASN A 28 3.22 -3.71 -11.26
N LEU A 29 3.70 -4.92 -11.08
CA LEU A 29 4.55 -5.29 -9.94
C LEU A 29 5.82 -4.44 -9.85
N ASP A 30 6.51 -4.22 -10.97
CA ASP A 30 7.76 -3.46 -10.97
C ASP A 30 7.54 -2.02 -10.51
N ALA A 31 6.46 -1.38 -10.95
CA ALA A 31 6.11 -0.02 -10.54
C ALA A 31 5.72 0.04 -9.06
N VAL A 32 5.03 -0.97 -8.54
CA VAL A 32 4.72 -1.08 -7.11
C VAL A 32 6.01 -1.16 -6.30
N LEU A 33 6.91 -2.06 -6.67
CA LEU A 33 8.16 -2.27 -5.93
C LEU A 33 9.09 -1.07 -5.99
N ASP A 34 9.03 -0.29 -7.07
CA ASP A 34 9.80 0.95 -7.20
C ASP A 34 9.40 2.02 -6.16
N CYS A 35 8.22 1.88 -5.55
CA CYS A 35 7.78 2.77 -4.48
C CYS A 35 8.48 2.49 -3.13
N PHE A 36 9.17 1.37 -2.98
CA PHE A 36 9.73 0.89 -1.72
C PHE A 36 11.25 0.95 -1.70
N HIS A 37 11.82 1.24 -0.53
CA HIS A 37 13.23 0.99 -0.28
C HIS A 37 13.49 -0.52 -0.19
N ASP A 38 14.74 -0.94 -0.44
CA ASP A 38 15.12 -2.36 -0.41
C ASP A 38 14.88 -3.01 0.96
N ASN A 39 15.05 -2.25 2.03
CA ASN A 39 14.84 -2.70 3.40
C ASN A 39 13.51 -2.22 3.99
N ALA A 40 12.53 -1.89 3.15
CA ALA A 40 11.22 -1.46 3.61
C ALA A 40 10.46 -2.59 4.30
N MET A 41 9.46 -2.21 5.08
CA MET A 41 8.59 -3.14 5.78
C MET A 41 7.13 -2.78 5.49
N LEU A 42 6.32 -3.80 5.20
CA LEU A 42 4.87 -3.65 5.12
C LEU A 42 4.23 -4.57 6.16
N THR A 43 3.41 -4.00 7.02
CA THR A 43 2.75 -4.73 8.08
C THR A 43 1.24 -4.62 7.94
N VAL A 44 0.54 -5.75 7.97
CA VAL A 44 -0.91 -5.76 8.12
C VAL A 44 -1.21 -5.87 9.60
N GLN A 45 -1.47 -4.73 10.24
CA GLN A 45 -1.58 -4.62 11.69
C GLN A 45 -2.74 -5.44 12.27
N THR A 46 -3.87 -5.46 11.56
CA THR A 46 -5.06 -6.18 12.01
C THR A 46 -4.92 -7.69 11.93
N ALA A 47 -3.92 -8.20 11.22
CA ALA A 47 -3.65 -9.63 11.06
C ALA A 47 -2.31 -10.06 11.67
N PHE A 48 -1.56 -9.14 12.28
CA PHE A 48 -0.22 -9.37 12.82
C PHE A 48 0.75 -9.95 11.78
N ALA A 49 0.56 -9.60 10.50
CA ALA A 49 1.41 -10.08 9.41
C ALA A 49 2.48 -9.05 9.07
N VAL A 50 3.74 -9.49 8.97
CA VAL A 50 4.88 -8.63 8.68
C VAL A 50 5.59 -9.14 7.44
N HIS A 51 5.78 -8.25 6.46
CA HIS A 51 6.56 -8.50 5.25
C HIS A 51 7.79 -7.59 5.30
N SER A 52 8.92 -8.15 5.68
CA SER A 52 10.15 -7.40 5.88
C SER A 52 11.07 -7.54 4.67
N GLY A 53 11.50 -6.40 4.12
CA GLY A 53 12.35 -6.32 2.95
C GLY A 53 11.58 -6.42 1.63
N LYS A 54 12.15 -5.83 0.58
CA LYS A 54 11.50 -5.73 -0.73
C LYS A 54 11.17 -7.11 -1.32
N GLU A 55 12.00 -8.13 -1.10
CA GLU A 55 11.74 -9.47 -1.62
C GLU A 55 10.50 -10.12 -1.00
N ASN A 56 10.28 -9.96 0.31
CA ASN A 56 9.08 -10.45 0.96
C ASN A 56 7.83 -9.65 0.54
N ILE A 57 7.98 -8.35 0.35
CA ILE A 57 6.92 -7.50 -0.17
C ILE A 57 6.57 -7.93 -1.60
N ARG A 58 7.57 -8.22 -2.42
CA ARG A 58 7.38 -8.74 -3.78
C ARG A 58 6.56 -10.03 -3.78
N ARG A 59 6.96 -11.01 -2.98
CA ARG A 59 6.25 -12.29 -2.86
C ARG A 59 4.78 -12.07 -2.47
N MET A 60 4.55 -11.22 -1.49
CA MET A 60 3.19 -10.89 -1.03
C MET A 60 2.35 -10.32 -2.19
N PHE A 61 2.90 -9.36 -2.95
CA PHE A 61 2.16 -8.76 -4.07
C PHE A 61 1.95 -9.71 -5.23
N VAL A 62 2.90 -10.60 -5.52
CA VAL A 62 2.71 -11.65 -6.53
C VAL A 62 1.49 -12.52 -6.16
N ASP A 63 1.45 -13.00 -4.92
CA ASP A 63 0.35 -13.83 -4.44
C ASP A 63 -0.98 -13.07 -4.45
N PHE A 64 -0.97 -11.82 -4.02
CA PHE A 64 -2.16 -10.98 -4.01
C PHE A 64 -2.70 -10.72 -5.41
N MET A 65 -1.83 -10.33 -6.34
CA MET A 65 -2.21 -10.04 -7.72
C MET A 65 -2.71 -11.30 -8.46
N ASP A 66 -2.15 -12.46 -8.14
CA ASP A 66 -2.58 -13.74 -8.71
C ASP A 66 -3.92 -14.21 -8.14
N SER A 67 -4.27 -13.79 -6.93
CA SER A 67 -5.48 -14.23 -6.23
C SER A 67 -6.76 -13.55 -6.72
N PHE A 68 -6.65 -12.40 -7.39
CA PHE A 68 -7.82 -11.62 -7.81
C PHE A 68 -7.74 -11.24 -9.28
N GLU A 69 -8.88 -11.34 -9.97
CA GLU A 69 -9.03 -10.87 -11.34
C GLU A 69 -8.93 -9.35 -11.40
N THR A 70 -9.62 -8.67 -10.48
CA THR A 70 -9.70 -7.22 -10.44
C THR A 70 -9.40 -6.72 -9.03
N ILE A 71 -8.54 -5.73 -8.94
CA ILE A 71 -8.19 -5.02 -7.71
C ILE A 71 -8.46 -3.54 -7.96
N THR A 72 -9.28 -2.90 -7.10
CA THR A 72 -9.59 -1.48 -7.22
C THR A 72 -9.51 -0.82 -5.85
N HIS A 73 -8.72 0.25 -5.75
CA HIS A 73 -8.68 1.12 -4.59
C HIS A 73 -9.34 2.45 -4.96
N ARG A 74 -10.28 2.92 -4.13
CA ARG A 74 -11.08 4.11 -4.43
C ARG A 74 -11.60 4.80 -3.18
N ASP A 75 -12.21 5.96 -3.36
CA ASP A 75 -12.85 6.75 -2.29
C ASP A 75 -11.86 7.16 -1.20
N PHE A 76 -10.73 7.74 -1.62
CA PHE A 76 -9.65 8.11 -0.71
C PHE A 76 -9.96 9.37 0.10
N THR A 77 -9.66 9.29 1.41
CA THR A 77 -9.59 10.45 2.30
C THR A 77 -8.19 10.46 2.91
N THR A 78 -7.42 11.51 2.64
CA THR A 78 -5.99 11.57 2.99
C THR A 78 -5.70 12.58 4.08
N THR A 79 -4.69 12.27 4.89
CA THR A 79 -4.06 13.17 5.84
C THR A 79 -2.56 13.13 5.63
N VAL A 80 -1.91 14.28 5.53
CA VAL A 80 -0.49 14.38 5.20
C VAL A 80 0.24 15.23 6.22
N ASP A 81 1.36 14.70 6.72
CA ASP A 81 2.35 15.44 7.49
C ASP A 81 3.63 15.48 6.65
N ALA A 82 3.74 16.47 5.78
CA ALA A 82 4.85 16.57 4.82
C ALA A 82 6.20 16.75 5.51
N LYS A 83 6.23 17.51 6.61
CA LYS A 83 7.46 17.77 7.36
C LYS A 83 8.11 16.48 7.84
N ASN A 84 7.31 15.51 8.22
CA ASN A 84 7.79 14.23 8.76
C ASN A 84 7.69 13.07 7.77
N GLY A 85 7.33 13.34 6.51
CA GLY A 85 7.25 12.33 5.47
C GLY A 85 6.18 11.27 5.73
N ARG A 86 5.01 11.68 6.23
CA ARG A 86 3.94 10.76 6.60
C ARG A 86 2.66 11.04 5.85
N ILE A 87 2.00 9.96 5.41
CA ILE A 87 0.68 10.02 4.78
C ILE A 87 -0.19 8.97 5.44
N SER A 88 -1.48 9.27 5.60
CA SER A 88 -2.49 8.27 5.85
C SER A 88 -3.63 8.42 4.85
N ALA A 89 -4.29 7.33 4.53
CA ALA A 89 -5.48 7.33 3.69
C ALA A 89 -6.47 6.27 4.17
N CYS A 90 -7.72 6.67 4.29
CA CYS A 90 -8.85 5.76 4.39
C CYS A 90 -9.39 5.55 2.99
N PHE A 91 -9.80 4.32 2.67
CA PHE A 91 -10.25 4.00 1.32
C PHE A 91 -11.08 2.72 1.29
N THR A 92 -11.72 2.48 0.15
CA THR A 92 -12.38 1.22 -0.16
C THR A 92 -11.48 0.39 -1.07
N ALA A 93 -11.23 -0.87 -0.70
CA ALA A 93 -10.62 -1.85 -1.58
C ALA A 93 -11.70 -2.80 -2.08
N GLU A 94 -11.85 -2.89 -3.39
CA GLU A 94 -12.78 -3.80 -4.05
C GLU A 94 -11.99 -4.89 -4.77
N LEU A 95 -12.19 -6.14 -4.35
CA LEU A 95 -11.46 -7.28 -4.86
C LEU A 95 -12.44 -8.26 -5.51
N GLU A 96 -12.21 -8.59 -6.78
CA GLU A 96 -13.03 -9.57 -7.49
C GLU A 96 -12.18 -10.79 -7.81
N ASP A 97 -12.65 -11.98 -7.45
CA ASP A 97 -11.96 -13.23 -7.75
C ASP A 97 -12.35 -13.78 -9.14
N SER A 98 -11.74 -14.91 -9.53
CA SER A 98 -11.97 -15.52 -10.84
C SER A 98 -13.38 -16.08 -11.03
N GLU A 99 -14.16 -16.22 -9.93
CA GLU A 99 -15.53 -16.71 -9.95
C GLU A 99 -16.55 -15.57 -9.93
N GLY A 100 -16.10 -14.32 -9.95
CA GLY A 100 -16.96 -13.15 -9.92
C GLY A 100 -17.41 -12.73 -8.53
N ASN A 101 -16.88 -13.35 -7.46
CA ASN A 101 -17.18 -12.94 -6.09
C ASN A 101 -16.43 -11.65 -5.77
N THR A 102 -17.15 -10.69 -5.18
CA THR A 102 -16.58 -9.39 -4.81
C THR A 102 -16.46 -9.28 -3.30
N THR A 103 -15.28 -8.84 -2.84
CA THR A 103 -15.01 -8.49 -1.45
C THR A 103 -14.77 -7.00 -1.36
N LEU A 104 -15.46 -6.33 -0.43
CA LEU A 104 -15.25 -4.92 -0.13
C LEU A 104 -14.60 -4.79 1.23
N LEU A 105 -13.48 -4.07 1.29
CA LEU A 105 -12.77 -3.78 2.53
C LEU A 105 -12.72 -2.26 2.73
N GLN A 106 -12.99 -1.83 3.95
CA GLN A 106 -12.78 -0.44 4.37
C GLN A 106 -11.45 -0.40 5.12
N ASN A 107 -10.43 0.13 4.48
CA ASN A 107 -9.06 0.06 4.99
C ASN A 107 -8.50 1.43 5.31
N THR A 108 -7.47 1.43 6.15
CA THR A 108 -6.63 2.61 6.39
C THR A 108 -5.18 2.19 6.30
N ASN A 109 -4.41 2.92 5.50
CA ASN A 109 -2.97 2.77 5.43
C ASN A 109 -2.27 3.98 6.04
N PHE A 110 -1.13 3.71 6.69
CA PHE A 110 -0.16 4.73 7.10
C PHE A 110 1.16 4.43 6.40
N TRP A 111 1.71 5.44 5.71
CA TRP A 111 3.02 5.33 5.05
C TRP A 111 4.02 6.26 5.73
N ARG A 112 5.22 5.76 5.94
CA ARG A 112 6.37 6.56 6.33
C ARG A 112 7.37 6.57 5.19
N VAL A 113 7.63 7.76 4.68
CA VAL A 113 8.51 7.99 3.53
C VAL A 113 9.87 8.45 4.05
N ARG A 114 10.91 7.79 3.57
CA ARG A 114 12.30 8.24 3.74
C ARG A 114 12.81 8.63 2.37
N ASP A 115 13.35 9.83 2.25
CA ASP A 115 13.72 10.45 0.98
C ASP A 115 12.50 10.50 0.04
N ASP A 116 12.44 9.65 -0.97
CA ASP A 116 11.39 9.65 -1.99
C ASP A 116 10.66 8.30 -2.13
N LYS A 117 10.85 7.38 -1.17
CA LYS A 117 10.26 6.03 -1.21
C LYS A 117 9.70 5.63 0.16
N PHE A 118 8.81 4.65 0.14
CA PHE A 118 8.27 4.07 1.37
C PHE A 118 9.35 3.30 2.14
N GLN A 119 9.49 3.63 3.41
CA GLN A 119 10.30 2.87 4.35
C GLN A 119 9.44 1.90 5.16
N GLU A 120 8.25 2.35 5.58
CA GLU A 120 7.31 1.52 6.34
C GLU A 120 5.89 1.79 5.85
N VAL A 121 5.11 0.73 5.75
CA VAL A 121 3.67 0.80 5.45
C VAL A 121 2.94 -0.02 6.50
N TYR A 122 1.93 0.58 7.11
CA TYR A 122 1.05 -0.06 8.10
C TYR A 122 -0.36 -0.10 7.54
N VAL A 123 -0.93 -1.30 7.45
CA VAL A 123 -2.25 -1.53 6.88
C VAL A 123 -3.22 -2.00 7.96
N TYR A 124 -4.36 -1.34 8.05
CA TYR A 124 -5.48 -1.75 8.91
C TYR A 124 -6.66 -2.11 8.02
N MET A 125 -7.23 -3.30 8.21
CA MET A 125 -8.31 -3.81 7.36
C MET A 125 -9.58 -4.07 8.15
N SER A 126 -10.73 -3.87 7.52
CA SER A 126 -12.02 -4.14 8.12
C SER A 126 -12.45 -5.61 8.00
N GLY A 127 -11.70 -6.44 7.28
CA GLY A 127 -12.05 -7.83 7.03
C GLY A 127 -10.84 -8.75 6.97
N ALA A 128 -11.00 -9.91 6.36
CA ALA A 128 -9.94 -10.91 6.22
C ALA A 128 -8.76 -10.36 5.42
N ASN A 129 -7.55 -10.74 5.82
CA ASN A 129 -6.32 -10.23 5.21
C ASN A 129 -5.99 -10.96 3.90
N PRO A 130 -6.03 -10.30 2.73
CA PRO A 130 -5.57 -10.87 1.48
C PRO A 130 -4.06 -10.70 1.24
N LEU A 131 -3.35 -9.94 2.10
CA LEU A 131 -1.92 -9.67 1.98
C LEU A 131 -1.11 -10.61 2.88
N VAL A 132 -1.13 -11.86 2.55
CA VAL A 132 -0.50 -12.93 3.36
C VAL A 132 0.94 -13.27 2.93
#